data_820c85b145783fba059ce8dacddd6815
#
_entry.id   820c85b145783fba059ce8dacddd6815
#
_cell.length_a   1.000
_cell.length_b   1.000
_cell.length_c   1.000
_cell.angle_alpha   90.00
_cell.angle_beta   90.00
_cell.angle_gamma   90.00
#
_symmetry.space_group_name_H-M   'P 1'
#
loop_
_entity.id
_entity.type
_entity.pdbx_description
1 polymer ?
#
loop_
_entity_poly.entity_id
_entity_poly.type
_entity_poly.pdbx_seq_one_letter_code
_entity_poly.pdbx_strand_id
1 'polypeptide(L)'
;ICSLLTISIFESHSIYALRLAREGKLLTHHIDKAALTLMGMQSVVEKDYHPVSPDLPMGKLVSEISRSNNNFLPVVNQAGVLLGIIDITRIRHIIFRSELYTHFKVKQLMLQPSAVLSDHEPMQEVMKKFDETDAAQLPVVDVNGVLKGYISRTRLYSTYRQIVADMSAE
;
A
#
# COMPACT_ATOMS: atom_id res chain seq x y z
N ILE A 1 -49.06 -20.59 -35.74
CA ILE A 1 -48.21 -21.74 -35.24
C ILE A 1 -46.70 -21.51 -35.48
N CYS A 2 -46.31 -20.42 -36.16
CA CYS A 2 -44.86 -20.13 -36.40
C CYS A 2 -44.16 -19.27 -35.31
N SER A 3 -44.84 -18.88 -34.24
CA SER A 3 -44.29 -17.91 -33.26
C SER A 3 -43.60 -18.53 -32.06
N LEU A 4 -43.69 -19.83 -31.83
CA LEU A 4 -43.12 -20.51 -30.65
C LEU A 4 -41.74 -21.15 -30.89
N LEU A 5 -41.32 -21.29 -32.14
CA LEU A 5 -40.01 -21.90 -32.47
C LEU A 5 -38.84 -20.92 -32.47
N THR A 6 -39.08 -19.60 -32.49
CA THR A 6 -38.02 -18.58 -32.56
C THR A 6 -37.49 -18.19 -31.18
N ILE A 7 -38.23 -18.43 -30.11
CA ILE A 7 -37.85 -18.07 -28.74
C ILE A 7 -36.86 -19.11 -28.15
N SER A 8 -37.00 -20.39 -28.56
CA SER A 8 -36.18 -21.48 -27.99
C SER A 8 -34.72 -21.50 -28.47
N ILE A 9 -34.40 -20.81 -29.57
CA ILE A 9 -33.01 -20.75 -30.10
C ILE A 9 -32.19 -19.60 -29.47
N PHE A 10 -32.86 -18.55 -28.98
CA PHE A 10 -32.17 -17.39 -28.41
C PHE A 10 -31.82 -17.56 -26.92
N GLU A 11 -32.53 -18.40 -26.17
CA GLU A 11 -32.30 -18.57 -24.74
C GLU A 11 -31.12 -19.51 -24.38
N SER A 12 -30.79 -20.46 -25.26
CA SER A 12 -29.71 -21.42 -24.95
C SER A 12 -28.31 -20.80 -24.97
N HIS A 13 -28.09 -19.71 -25.73
CA HIS A 13 -26.80 -19.02 -25.77
C HIS A 13 -26.57 -18.07 -24.58
N SER A 14 -27.64 -17.52 -24.00
CA SER A 14 -27.57 -16.63 -22.85
C SER A 14 -27.20 -17.36 -21.55
N ILE A 15 -27.69 -18.58 -21.35
CA ILE A 15 -27.44 -19.37 -20.14
C ILE A 15 -25.99 -19.89 -20.10
N TYR A 16 -25.44 -20.28 -21.26
CA TYR A 16 -24.05 -20.70 -21.38
C TYR A 16 -23.09 -19.54 -21.18
N ALA A 17 -23.37 -18.37 -21.73
CA ALA A 17 -22.54 -17.17 -21.52
C ALA A 17 -22.54 -16.70 -20.06
N LEU A 18 -23.69 -16.78 -19.38
CA LEU A 18 -23.80 -16.48 -17.94
C LEU A 18 -23.07 -17.51 -17.06
N ARG A 19 -23.07 -18.79 -17.43
CA ARG A 19 -22.31 -19.84 -16.73
C ARG A 19 -20.80 -19.66 -16.91
N LEU A 20 -20.33 -19.44 -18.15
CA LEU A 20 -18.92 -19.16 -18.43
C LEU A 20 -18.44 -17.89 -17.71
N ALA A 21 -19.25 -16.83 -17.67
CA ALA A 21 -18.92 -15.61 -16.94
C ALA A 21 -18.87 -15.83 -15.42
N ARG A 22 -19.71 -16.71 -14.86
CA ARG A 22 -19.65 -17.10 -13.45
C ARG A 22 -18.45 -18.00 -13.14
N GLU A 23 -18.16 -18.97 -14.00
CA GLU A 23 -16.99 -19.85 -13.86
C GLU A 23 -15.68 -19.08 -14.03
N GLY A 24 -15.60 -18.13 -14.97
CA GLY A 24 -14.44 -17.23 -15.11
C GLY A 24 -14.25 -16.33 -13.90
N LYS A 25 -15.30 -15.78 -13.30
CA LYS A 25 -15.21 -15.00 -12.06
C LYS A 25 -14.84 -15.85 -10.84
N LEU A 26 -15.27 -17.09 -10.78
CA LEU A 26 -14.90 -18.03 -9.72
C LEU A 26 -13.43 -18.43 -9.84
N LEU A 27 -12.94 -18.71 -11.04
CA LEU A 27 -11.54 -19.05 -11.28
C LEU A 27 -10.61 -17.87 -10.96
N THR A 28 -10.92 -16.65 -11.39
CA THR A 28 -10.15 -15.45 -11.03
C THR A 28 -10.15 -15.21 -9.53
N HIS A 29 -11.28 -15.37 -8.85
CA HIS A 29 -11.36 -15.18 -7.41
C HIS A 29 -10.54 -16.23 -6.63
N HIS A 30 -10.46 -17.47 -7.12
CA HIS A 30 -9.62 -18.52 -6.52
C HIS A 30 -8.12 -18.25 -6.73
N ILE A 31 -7.73 -17.83 -7.92
CA ILE A 31 -6.34 -17.44 -8.25
C ILE A 31 -5.92 -16.23 -7.41
N ASP A 32 -6.76 -15.20 -7.33
CA ASP A 32 -6.51 -13.99 -6.54
C ASP A 32 -6.29 -14.34 -5.06
N LYS A 33 -7.17 -15.15 -4.48
CA LYS A 33 -7.05 -15.57 -3.09
C LYS A 33 -5.81 -16.44 -2.85
N ALA A 34 -5.48 -17.33 -3.76
CA ALA A 34 -4.28 -18.16 -3.69
C ALA A 34 -3.01 -17.31 -3.81
N ALA A 35 -2.96 -16.37 -4.77
CA ALA A 35 -1.84 -15.46 -4.95
C ALA A 35 -1.58 -14.61 -3.69
N LEU A 36 -2.62 -14.06 -3.07
CA LEU A 36 -2.50 -13.29 -1.84
C LEU A 36 -2.08 -14.15 -0.63
N THR A 37 -2.43 -15.43 -0.63
CA THR A 37 -1.99 -16.37 0.41
C THR A 37 -0.51 -16.74 0.26
N LEU A 38 -0.03 -16.86 -0.99
CA LEU A 38 1.38 -17.14 -1.29
C LEU A 38 2.27 -15.91 -1.09
N MET A 39 1.71 -14.70 -1.20
CA MET A 39 2.43 -13.45 -1.03
C MET A 39 2.72 -13.19 0.45
N GLY A 40 3.96 -13.43 0.86
CA GLY A 40 4.41 -13.16 2.22
C GLY A 40 4.69 -11.67 2.46
N MET A 41 4.44 -11.18 3.67
CA MET A 41 4.78 -9.81 4.09
C MET A 41 6.22 -9.43 3.76
N GLN A 42 7.16 -10.34 3.98
CA GLN A 42 8.60 -10.13 3.77
C GLN A 42 8.98 -9.86 2.30
N SER A 43 8.18 -10.31 1.34
CA SER A 43 8.45 -10.08 -0.09
C SER A 43 8.12 -8.66 -0.57
N VAL A 44 7.28 -7.96 0.18
CA VAL A 44 6.78 -6.63 -0.18
C VAL A 44 7.26 -5.51 0.74
N VAL A 45 7.72 -5.82 1.95
CA VAL A 45 8.25 -4.83 2.90
C VAL A 45 9.57 -4.29 2.41
N GLU A 46 9.66 -2.98 2.31
CA GLU A 46 10.85 -2.22 1.97
C GLU A 46 11.48 -1.68 3.26
N LYS A 47 12.80 -1.89 3.41
CA LYS A 47 13.56 -1.50 4.61
C LYS A 47 14.48 -0.31 4.36
N ASP A 48 14.48 0.22 3.13
CA ASP A 48 15.25 1.42 2.78
C ASP A 48 14.46 2.67 3.21
N TYR A 49 14.56 3.02 4.48
CA TYR A 49 13.94 4.20 5.06
C TYR A 49 14.88 4.88 6.05
N HIS A 50 14.72 6.20 6.16
CA HIS A 50 15.51 7.04 7.07
C HIS A 50 14.57 7.62 8.13
N PRO A 51 14.51 7.02 9.33
CA PRO A 51 13.66 7.52 10.40
C PRO A 51 14.24 8.81 10.98
N VAL A 52 13.36 9.74 11.34
CA VAL A 52 13.73 11.00 11.97
C VAL A 52 13.13 11.13 13.36
N SER A 53 13.85 11.88 14.24
CA SER A 53 13.36 12.17 15.59
C SER A 53 12.29 13.26 15.57
N PRO A 54 11.27 13.21 16.44
CA PRO A 54 10.26 14.27 16.57
C PRO A 54 10.83 15.62 17.00
N ASP A 55 11.97 15.63 17.72
CA ASP A 55 12.61 16.85 18.18
C ASP A 55 13.65 17.42 17.20
N LEU A 56 13.83 16.78 16.05
CA LEU A 56 14.77 17.23 15.01
C LEU A 56 14.33 18.63 14.49
N PRO A 57 15.22 19.64 14.45
CA PRO A 57 14.92 20.94 13.84
C PRO A 57 14.69 20.81 12.34
N MET A 58 13.83 21.67 11.78
CA MET A 58 13.48 21.68 10.37
C MET A 58 14.70 21.79 9.44
N GLY A 59 15.71 22.57 9.79
CA GLY A 59 16.92 22.68 8.98
C GLY A 59 17.69 21.37 8.83
N LYS A 60 17.73 20.52 9.87
CA LYS A 60 18.27 19.17 9.79
C LYS A 60 17.35 18.23 9.03
N LEU A 61 16.02 18.36 9.19
CA LEU A 61 15.04 17.60 8.41
C LEU A 61 15.25 17.80 6.91
N VAL A 62 15.46 19.03 6.46
CA VAL A 62 15.73 19.35 5.03
C VAL A 62 17.00 18.63 4.54
N SER A 63 18.02 18.51 5.37
CA SER A 63 19.23 17.73 5.04
C SER A 63 18.94 16.23 4.94
N GLU A 64 18.07 15.68 5.79
CA GLU A 64 17.64 14.27 5.68
C GLU A 64 16.79 14.03 4.42
N ILE A 65 15.89 14.96 4.10
CA ILE A 65 15.07 14.91 2.87
C ILE A 65 15.98 14.88 1.63
N SER A 66 17.06 15.67 1.60
CA SER A 66 17.99 15.73 0.46
C SER A 66 18.77 14.43 0.23
N ARG A 67 18.87 13.57 1.25
CA ARG A 67 19.52 12.25 1.19
C ARG A 67 18.56 11.10 0.93
N SER A 68 17.27 11.34 1.11
CA SER A 68 16.22 10.33 0.92
C SER A 68 15.70 10.34 -0.51
N ASN A 69 15.53 9.17 -1.08
CA ASN A 69 14.82 8.99 -2.36
C ASN A 69 13.30 8.80 -2.17
N ASN A 70 12.85 8.75 -0.93
CA ASN A 70 11.44 8.52 -0.59
C ASN A 70 10.70 9.84 -0.37
N ASN A 71 9.44 9.88 -0.79
CA ASN A 71 8.57 11.04 -0.59
C ASN A 71 8.02 11.16 0.84
N PHE A 72 8.31 10.19 1.71
CA PHE A 72 7.93 10.25 3.11
C PHE A 72 9.06 9.77 4.02
N LEU A 73 9.14 10.36 5.21
CA LEU A 73 10.09 9.98 6.25
C LEU A 73 9.31 9.57 7.51
N PRO A 74 9.53 8.37 8.04
CA PRO A 74 8.91 7.96 9.29
C PRO A 74 9.50 8.73 10.48
N VAL A 75 8.63 9.14 11.40
CA VAL A 75 9.02 9.80 12.66
C VAL A 75 8.91 8.76 13.77
N VAL A 76 10.03 8.50 14.44
CA VAL A 76 10.11 7.49 15.50
C VAL A 76 10.68 8.09 16.78
N ASN A 77 10.32 7.50 17.92
CA ASN A 77 10.95 7.82 19.20
C ASN A 77 12.28 7.06 19.36
N GLN A 78 12.94 7.24 20.50
CA GLN A 78 14.21 6.56 20.83
C GLN A 78 14.11 5.02 20.87
N ALA A 79 12.92 4.47 21.12
CA ALA A 79 12.66 3.05 21.11
C ALA A 79 12.30 2.51 19.70
N GLY A 80 12.30 3.36 18.66
CA GLY A 80 11.93 2.99 17.29
C GLY A 80 10.42 2.89 17.03
N VAL A 81 9.59 3.30 18.02
CA VAL A 81 8.13 3.29 17.87
C VAL A 81 7.71 4.40 16.92
N LEU A 82 6.84 4.07 15.97
CA LEU A 82 6.30 5.01 14.99
C LEU A 82 5.39 6.03 15.68
N LEU A 83 5.70 7.31 15.52
CA LEU A 83 4.90 8.43 16.03
C LEU A 83 4.08 9.12 14.94
N GLY A 84 4.54 9.06 13.70
CA GLY A 84 3.92 9.71 12.56
C GLY A 84 4.82 9.63 11.33
N ILE A 85 4.48 10.40 10.32
CA ILE A 85 5.22 10.50 9.06
C ILE A 85 5.41 11.96 8.66
N ILE A 86 6.50 12.27 7.99
CA ILE A 86 6.65 13.51 7.22
C ILE A 86 6.33 13.20 5.76
N ASP A 87 5.30 13.82 5.23
CA ASP A 87 4.99 13.81 3.81
C ASP A 87 5.66 15.03 3.15
N ILE A 88 6.71 14.76 2.36
CA ILE A 88 7.51 15.80 1.72
C ILE A 88 6.68 16.63 0.76
N THR A 89 5.68 16.04 0.12
CA THR A 89 4.82 16.75 -0.84
C THR A 89 4.02 17.86 -0.15
N ARG A 90 3.57 17.61 1.08
CA ARG A 90 2.78 18.56 1.87
C ARG A 90 3.61 19.69 2.46
N ILE A 91 4.86 19.43 2.82
CA ILE A 91 5.74 20.45 3.41
C ILE A 91 6.62 21.16 2.38
N ARG A 92 6.52 20.81 1.09
CA ARG A 92 7.37 21.35 0.02
C ARG A 92 7.39 22.88 0.01
N HIS A 93 6.27 23.52 0.28
CA HIS A 93 6.14 24.98 0.28
C HIS A 93 6.92 25.68 1.41
N ILE A 94 7.29 24.96 2.47
CA ILE A 94 8.02 25.52 3.62
C ILE A 94 9.48 25.08 3.67
N ILE A 95 9.87 23.95 3.04
CA ILE A 95 11.25 23.45 3.07
C ILE A 95 12.26 24.40 2.40
N PHE A 96 11.81 25.29 1.50
CA PHE A 96 12.66 26.29 0.85
C PHE A 96 12.75 27.62 1.61
N ARG A 97 12.10 27.73 2.78
CA ARG A 97 12.12 28.93 3.61
C ARG A 97 13.12 28.77 4.75
N SER A 98 14.36 29.19 4.53
CA SER A 98 15.45 29.03 5.49
C SER A 98 15.18 29.77 6.81
N GLU A 99 14.41 30.84 6.81
CA GLU A 99 13.97 31.57 8.00
C GLU A 99 13.16 30.71 8.99
N LEU A 100 12.55 29.62 8.51
CA LEU A 100 11.73 28.73 9.33
C LEU A 100 12.53 27.58 9.97
N TYR A 101 13.78 27.37 9.58
CA TYR A 101 14.59 26.20 9.95
C TYR A 101 14.82 26.06 11.45
N THR A 102 14.89 27.16 12.17
CA THR A 102 15.06 27.19 13.63
C THR A 102 13.75 27.25 14.41
N HIS A 103 12.62 27.57 13.72
CA HIS A 103 11.34 27.77 14.35
C HIS A 103 10.50 26.51 14.48
N PHE A 104 10.70 25.55 13.56
CA PHE A 104 9.90 24.33 13.51
C PHE A 104 10.74 23.09 13.84
N LYS A 105 10.11 22.15 14.54
CA LYS A 105 10.59 20.79 14.76
C LYS A 105 9.72 19.80 14.00
N VAL A 106 10.25 18.60 13.72
CA VAL A 106 9.55 17.49 13.03
C VAL A 106 8.17 17.22 13.63
N LYS A 107 8.03 17.23 14.97
CA LYS A 107 6.74 16.98 15.65
C LYS A 107 5.63 17.96 15.30
N GLN A 108 5.95 19.15 14.81
CA GLN A 108 4.97 20.15 14.39
C GLN A 108 4.57 19.98 12.91
N LEU A 109 5.36 19.23 12.16
CA LEU A 109 5.20 19.01 10.72
C LEU A 109 4.71 17.60 10.41
N MET A 110 4.86 16.65 11.35
CA MET A 110 4.46 15.27 11.15
C MET A 110 2.94 15.11 11.12
N LEU A 111 2.50 14.11 10.38
CA LEU A 111 1.11 13.71 10.22
C LEU A 111 0.94 12.27 10.69
N GLN A 112 -0.29 11.90 11.05
CA GLN A 112 -0.62 10.49 11.20
C GLN A 112 -0.71 9.83 9.83
N PRO A 113 -0.15 8.62 9.64
CA PRO A 113 -0.34 7.87 8.40
C PRO A 113 -1.82 7.52 8.21
N SER A 114 -2.26 7.41 6.96
CA SER A 114 -3.66 7.07 6.62
C SER A 114 -4.07 5.70 7.17
N ALA A 115 -3.14 4.77 7.25
CA ALA A 115 -3.25 3.49 7.94
C ALA A 115 -1.86 3.01 8.37
N VAL A 116 -1.83 2.08 9.30
CA VAL A 116 -0.63 1.37 9.74
C VAL A 116 -0.86 -0.12 9.54
N LEU A 117 0.15 -0.82 9.04
CA LEU A 117 0.14 -2.26 8.80
C LEU A 117 0.85 -2.99 9.95
N SER A 118 0.33 -4.15 10.34
CA SER A 118 1.05 -5.06 11.22
C SER A 118 1.97 -5.97 10.40
N ASP A 119 3.13 -6.31 10.92
CA ASP A 119 4.09 -7.24 10.29
C ASP A 119 3.55 -8.68 10.15
N HIS A 120 2.43 -8.99 10.83
CA HIS A 120 1.71 -10.27 10.73
C HIS A 120 0.37 -10.18 10.01
N GLU A 121 0.07 -9.04 9.39
CA GLU A 121 -1.22 -8.81 8.74
C GLU A 121 -1.35 -9.64 7.46
N PRO A 122 -2.51 -10.30 7.23
CA PRO A 122 -2.77 -11.00 5.97
C PRO A 122 -2.75 -10.05 4.77
N MET A 123 -2.22 -10.50 3.63
CA MET A 123 -2.11 -9.66 2.43
C MET A 123 -3.45 -9.16 1.89
N GLN A 124 -4.54 -9.89 2.13
CA GLN A 124 -5.89 -9.43 1.79
C GLN A 124 -6.27 -8.13 2.54
N GLU A 125 -5.96 -8.08 3.84
CA GLU A 125 -6.21 -6.88 4.65
C GLU A 125 -5.26 -5.74 4.29
N VAL A 126 -3.99 -6.05 3.95
CA VAL A 126 -3.03 -5.07 3.45
C VAL A 126 -3.54 -4.41 2.16
N MET A 127 -3.98 -5.20 1.17
CA MET A 127 -4.53 -4.66 -0.08
C MET A 127 -5.78 -3.83 0.16
N LYS A 128 -6.69 -4.31 1.00
CA LYS A 128 -7.89 -3.56 1.39
C LYS A 128 -7.57 -2.20 1.98
N LYS A 129 -6.60 -2.12 2.90
CA LYS A 129 -6.15 -0.83 3.46
C LYS A 129 -5.59 0.11 2.41
N PHE A 130 -4.85 -0.40 1.43
CA PHE A 130 -4.37 0.41 0.31
C PHE A 130 -5.51 0.93 -0.57
N ASP A 131 -6.54 0.11 -0.81
CA ASP A 131 -7.70 0.51 -1.61
C ASP A 131 -8.57 1.55 -0.88
N GLU A 132 -8.77 1.37 0.42
CA GLU A 132 -9.57 2.29 1.25
C GLU A 132 -8.90 3.64 1.49
N THR A 133 -7.57 3.68 1.58
CA THR A 133 -6.82 4.91 1.93
C THR A 133 -6.29 5.67 0.74
N ASP A 134 -6.24 5.05 -0.44
CA ASP A 134 -5.54 5.55 -1.63
C ASP A 134 -4.09 5.99 -1.37
N ALA A 135 -3.47 5.45 -0.31
CA ALA A 135 -2.11 5.79 0.07
C ALA A 135 -1.09 5.26 -0.94
N ALA A 136 -0.04 6.04 -1.21
CA ALA A 136 1.09 5.59 -2.03
C ALA A 136 1.99 4.62 -1.26
N GLN A 137 2.09 4.79 0.06
CA GLN A 137 2.92 3.99 0.96
C GLN A 137 2.26 3.89 2.33
N LEU A 138 2.40 2.74 3.00
CA LEU A 138 1.93 2.52 4.36
C LEU A 138 3.07 1.94 5.22
N PRO A 139 3.26 2.47 6.45
CA PRO A 139 4.27 1.94 7.38
C PRO A 139 3.84 0.59 7.96
N VAL A 140 4.83 -0.26 8.20
CA VAL A 140 4.68 -1.58 8.84
C VAL A 140 5.31 -1.54 10.23
N VAL A 141 4.57 -1.95 11.24
CA VAL A 141 5.02 -2.00 12.64
C VAL A 141 4.82 -3.39 13.23
N ASP A 142 5.59 -3.70 14.26
CA ASP A 142 5.36 -4.89 15.08
C ASP A 142 4.28 -4.66 16.15
N VAL A 143 4.05 -5.67 16.98
CA VAL A 143 3.05 -5.64 18.07
C VAL A 143 3.31 -4.55 19.12
N ASN A 144 4.54 -4.04 19.22
CA ASN A 144 4.92 -2.95 20.11
C ASN A 144 4.90 -1.58 19.43
N GLY A 145 4.46 -1.52 18.17
CA GLY A 145 4.44 -0.29 17.37
C GLY A 145 5.81 0.12 16.83
N VAL A 146 6.83 -0.74 16.95
CA VAL A 146 8.18 -0.48 16.42
C VAL A 146 8.16 -0.61 14.90
N LEU A 147 8.71 0.39 14.21
CA LEU A 147 8.77 0.42 12.75
C LEU A 147 9.66 -0.71 12.21
N LYS A 148 9.12 -1.48 11.25
CA LYS A 148 9.82 -2.59 10.57
C LYS A 148 10.13 -2.28 9.11
N GLY A 149 9.45 -1.31 8.53
CA GLY A 149 9.60 -0.92 7.14
C GLY A 149 8.36 -0.20 6.63
N TYR A 150 8.20 -0.21 5.33
CA TYR A 150 7.00 0.28 4.67
C TYR A 150 6.67 -0.61 3.48
N ILE A 151 5.45 -0.53 3.00
CA ILE A 151 5.03 -1.13 1.74
C ILE A 151 4.62 0.01 0.82
N SER A 152 5.15 0.04 -0.42
CA SER A 152 4.65 0.92 -1.46
C SER A 152 3.55 0.23 -2.26
N ARG A 153 2.55 1.00 -2.71
CA ARG A 153 1.48 0.51 -3.59
C ARG A 153 2.07 -0.14 -4.85
N THR A 154 3.08 0.48 -5.44
CA THR A 154 3.75 -0.04 -6.63
C THR A 154 4.36 -1.42 -6.38
N ARG A 155 5.10 -1.59 -5.28
CA ARG A 155 5.72 -2.86 -4.90
C ARG A 155 4.68 -3.94 -4.65
N LEU A 156 3.63 -3.62 -3.88
CA LEU A 156 2.53 -4.52 -3.55
C LEU A 156 1.89 -5.09 -4.81
N TYR A 157 1.41 -4.20 -5.71
CA TYR A 157 0.70 -4.64 -6.92
C TYR A 157 1.62 -5.26 -7.98
N SER A 158 2.91 -4.87 -8.05
CA SER A 158 3.84 -5.54 -8.96
C SER A 158 4.13 -6.97 -8.53
N THR A 159 4.36 -7.20 -7.23
CA THR A 159 4.57 -8.54 -6.67
C THR A 159 3.32 -9.42 -6.83
N TYR A 160 2.15 -8.86 -6.56
CA TYR A 160 0.88 -9.55 -6.79
C TYR A 160 0.71 -10.00 -8.24
N ARG A 161 0.90 -9.11 -9.21
CA ARG A 161 0.79 -9.43 -10.64
C ARG A 161 1.81 -10.49 -11.08
N GLN A 162 3.02 -10.46 -10.53
CA GLN A 162 4.02 -11.46 -10.83
C GLN A 162 3.56 -12.85 -10.38
N ILE A 163 3.07 -12.99 -9.15
CA ILE A 163 2.58 -14.26 -8.61
C ILE A 163 1.39 -14.79 -9.43
N VAL A 164 0.43 -13.91 -9.78
CA VAL A 164 -0.71 -14.31 -10.62
C VAL A 164 -0.27 -14.77 -12.01
N ALA A 165 0.72 -14.11 -12.62
CA ALA A 165 1.26 -14.50 -13.91
C ALA A 165 1.95 -15.87 -13.85
N ASP A 166 2.75 -16.11 -12.80
CA ASP A 166 3.45 -17.38 -12.59
C ASP A 166 2.45 -18.54 -12.38
N MET A 167 1.38 -18.31 -11.62
CA MET A 167 0.30 -19.29 -11.40
C MET A 167 -0.55 -19.57 -12.63
N SER A 168 -0.61 -18.63 -13.58
CA SER A 168 -1.40 -18.78 -14.82
C SER A 168 -0.59 -19.43 -15.94
N ALA A 169 0.72 -19.58 -15.78
CA ALA A 169 1.62 -20.19 -16.75
C ALA A 169 1.82 -21.69 -16.55
N GLU A 170 1.35 -22.24 -15.41
CA GLU A 170 1.32 -23.69 -15.11
C GLU A 170 -0.02 -24.33 -15.53
#